data_0810827e98bd316bb69885674b093246
#
_entry.id   0810827e98bd316bb69885674b093246
#
_cell.length_a   1.000
_cell.length_b   1.000
_cell.length_c   1.000
_cell.angle_alpha   90.00
_cell.angle_beta   90.00
_cell.angle_gamma   90.00
#
_symmetry.space_group_name_H-M   'P 1'
#
loop_
_entity.id
_entity.type
_entity.pdbx_description
1 polymer ?
#
loop_
_entity_poly.entity_id
_entity_poly.type
_entity_poly.pdbx_seq_one_letter_code
_entity_poly.pdbx_strand_id
1 'polypeptide(L)'
;MYKYYKKLNYPINIKKKDLRMAKYIITQLGGPNGELGAAVRYFSQKFTMPDDMGKALLNDIATEELGHVEMIGTMVSQLTKDATVEELEAAGLGSYFADHGKGIYPVDASGVPFSAATFQSTGDVLADLSEDMAAEQKARATYEHLINLATDEDVIQPLLFLRQREVVHYQRFKELRNYYLEKKIN
;
A
#
# COMPACT_ATOMS: atom_id res chain seq x y z
N MET A 1 -2.53 3.97 18.20
CA MET A 1 -2.33 2.50 18.15
C MET A 1 -3.38 1.89 17.24
N TYR A 2 -2.93 1.21 16.16
CA TYR A 2 -3.80 0.51 15.22
C TYR A 2 -4.48 -0.69 15.89
N LYS A 3 -5.77 -0.90 15.58
CA LYS A 3 -6.53 -2.08 16.01
C LYS A 3 -7.19 -2.70 14.78
N TYR A 4 -6.90 -3.97 14.52
CA TYR A 4 -7.59 -4.70 13.46
C TYR A 4 -9.02 -5.03 13.90
N TYR A 5 -9.96 -4.62 13.06
CA TYR A 5 -11.37 -5.00 13.17
C TYR A 5 -11.75 -5.78 11.92
N LYS A 6 -12.74 -6.68 12.02
CA LYS A 6 -13.27 -7.42 10.86
C LYS A 6 -14.14 -6.52 9.94
N LYS A 7 -13.61 -5.34 9.61
CA LYS A 7 -14.21 -4.37 8.68
C LYS A 7 -13.10 -3.50 8.11
N LEU A 8 -13.33 -2.97 6.92
CA LEU A 8 -12.39 -2.04 6.28
C LEU A 8 -12.14 -0.79 7.15
N ASN A 9 -10.92 -0.24 7.09
CA ASN A 9 -10.55 0.98 7.80
C ASN A 9 -11.33 2.20 7.30
N TYR A 10 -11.72 2.17 6.03
CA TYR A 10 -12.62 3.13 5.41
C TYR A 10 -13.68 2.38 4.58
N PRO A 11 -14.96 2.79 4.59
CA PRO A 11 -16.00 2.12 3.82
C PRO A 11 -15.75 2.28 2.30
N ILE A 12 -15.86 1.17 1.57
CA ILE A 12 -15.69 1.13 0.11
C ILE A 12 -16.95 0.56 -0.51
N ASN A 13 -17.58 1.33 -1.40
CA ASN A 13 -18.81 0.93 -2.09
C ASN A 13 -18.83 1.51 -3.50
N ILE A 14 -17.91 1.03 -4.35
CA ILE A 14 -17.79 1.44 -5.74
C ILE A 14 -18.88 0.72 -6.55
N LYS A 15 -19.74 1.51 -7.21
CA LYS A 15 -20.93 1.00 -7.91
C LYS A 15 -20.67 0.78 -9.39
N LYS A 16 -19.72 1.51 -9.97
CA LYS A 16 -19.43 1.49 -11.39
C LYS A 16 -18.16 0.70 -11.68
N LYS A 17 -18.25 -0.24 -12.63
CA LYS A 17 -17.08 -0.91 -13.18
C LYS A 17 -16.16 0.08 -13.89
N ASP A 18 -14.87 0.04 -13.56
CA ASP A 18 -13.81 0.80 -14.26
C ASP A 18 -12.53 -0.04 -14.28
N LEU A 19 -12.36 -0.77 -15.36
CA LEU A 19 -11.21 -1.68 -15.54
C LEU A 19 -9.90 -0.93 -15.72
N ARG A 20 -9.93 0.30 -16.25
CA ARG A 20 -8.76 1.16 -16.35
C ARG A 20 -8.25 1.55 -14.96
N MET A 21 -9.15 1.99 -14.08
CA MET A 21 -8.78 2.34 -12.72
C MET A 21 -8.36 1.11 -11.91
N ALA A 22 -9.03 -0.04 -12.10
CA ALA A 22 -8.60 -1.29 -11.47
C ALA A 22 -7.15 -1.63 -11.80
N LYS A 23 -6.76 -1.54 -13.09
CA LYS A 23 -5.40 -1.78 -13.56
C LYS A 23 -4.37 -0.84 -12.93
N TYR A 24 -4.72 0.42 -12.69
CA TYR A 24 -3.81 1.38 -12.07
C TYR A 24 -3.74 1.20 -10.56
N ILE A 25 -4.89 1.03 -9.90
CA ILE A 25 -4.97 0.91 -8.44
C ILE A 25 -4.26 -0.36 -7.93
N ILE A 26 -4.24 -1.45 -8.71
CA ILE A 26 -3.55 -2.69 -8.31
C ILE A 26 -2.05 -2.47 -8.04
N THR A 27 -1.44 -1.41 -8.58
CA THR A 27 -0.05 -1.05 -8.28
C THR A 27 0.17 -0.79 -6.79
N GLN A 28 -0.85 -0.29 -6.08
CA GLN A 28 -0.80 -0.11 -4.63
C GLN A 28 -1.02 -1.41 -3.85
N LEU A 29 -1.42 -2.49 -4.52
CA LEU A 29 -1.45 -3.83 -3.90
C LEU A 29 -0.07 -4.47 -3.91
N GLY A 30 0.53 -4.65 -5.10
CA GLY A 30 1.71 -5.47 -5.29
C GLY A 30 2.91 -4.76 -5.94
N GLY A 31 2.78 -3.49 -6.27
CA GLY A 31 3.89 -2.70 -6.82
C GLY A 31 4.98 -2.38 -5.78
N PRO A 32 6.14 -1.88 -6.23
CA PRO A 32 7.30 -1.65 -5.36
C PRO A 32 7.06 -0.57 -4.27
N ASN A 33 6.08 0.28 -4.45
CA ASN A 33 5.66 1.31 -3.48
C ASN A 33 4.24 1.03 -2.94
N GLY A 34 3.77 -0.22 -3.07
CA GLY A 34 2.43 -0.62 -2.63
C GLY A 34 2.40 -1.12 -1.18
N GLU A 35 1.19 -1.27 -0.66
CA GLU A 35 0.90 -1.56 0.74
C GLU A 35 1.48 -2.89 1.23
N LEU A 36 1.48 -3.94 0.38
CA LEU A 36 2.08 -5.23 0.76
C LEU A 36 3.60 -5.09 0.97
N GLY A 37 4.28 -4.33 0.12
CA GLY A 37 5.70 -4.02 0.27
C GLY A 37 5.99 -3.24 1.55
N ALA A 38 5.19 -2.23 1.85
CA ALA A 38 5.28 -1.43 3.07
C ALA A 38 5.11 -2.31 4.33
N ALA A 39 4.02 -3.09 4.40
CA ALA A 39 3.75 -3.98 5.53
C ALA A 39 4.92 -4.95 5.81
N VAL A 40 5.40 -5.65 4.77
CA VAL A 40 6.47 -6.66 4.93
C VAL A 40 7.81 -6.01 5.28
N ARG A 41 8.12 -4.84 4.70
CA ARG A 41 9.31 -4.04 5.03
C ARG A 41 9.34 -3.69 6.53
N TYR A 42 8.28 -3.07 7.04
CA TYR A 42 8.21 -2.61 8.43
C TYR A 42 8.22 -3.79 9.41
N PHE A 43 7.56 -4.89 9.09
CA PHE A 43 7.68 -6.12 9.87
C PHE A 43 9.11 -6.66 9.91
N SER A 44 9.85 -6.61 8.82
CA SER A 44 11.23 -7.07 8.76
C SER A 44 12.15 -6.18 9.61
N GLN A 45 12.04 -4.88 9.47
CA GLN A 45 12.87 -3.89 10.17
C GLN A 45 12.58 -3.82 11.67
N LYS A 46 11.36 -4.14 12.08
CA LYS A 46 10.95 -4.17 13.49
C LYS A 46 11.91 -4.97 14.37
N PHE A 47 12.46 -6.07 13.87
CA PHE A 47 13.29 -6.97 14.68
C PHE A 47 14.68 -6.40 15.00
N THR A 48 15.11 -5.39 14.28
CA THR A 48 16.41 -4.70 14.50
C THR A 48 16.27 -3.38 15.24
N MET A 49 15.04 -2.94 15.55
CA MET A 49 14.83 -1.73 16.34
C MET A 49 15.40 -1.88 17.76
N PRO A 50 16.12 -0.86 18.26
CA PRO A 50 16.92 -0.95 19.48
C PRO A 50 16.06 -1.02 20.75
N ASP A 51 14.83 -0.54 20.71
CA ASP A 51 13.96 -0.47 21.87
C ASP A 51 12.49 -0.86 21.55
N ASP A 52 11.68 -0.98 22.60
CA ASP A 52 10.28 -1.38 22.48
C ASP A 52 9.42 -0.29 21.81
N MET A 53 9.83 0.98 21.88
CA MET A 53 9.12 2.07 21.22
C MET A 53 9.23 1.94 19.69
N GLY A 54 10.42 1.71 19.16
CA GLY A 54 10.62 1.47 17.74
C GLY A 54 9.92 0.22 17.26
N LYS A 55 10.07 -0.91 18.01
CA LYS A 55 9.38 -2.17 17.69
C LYS A 55 7.86 -2.01 17.66
N ALA A 56 7.30 -1.29 18.62
CA ALA A 56 5.86 -1.06 18.72
C ALA A 56 5.37 -0.16 17.58
N LEU A 57 6.11 0.90 17.24
CA LEU A 57 5.75 1.80 16.16
C LEU A 57 5.75 1.10 14.80
N LEU A 58 6.82 0.38 14.47
CA LEU A 58 6.89 -0.36 13.20
C LEU A 58 5.82 -1.45 13.12
N ASN A 59 5.56 -2.16 14.22
CA ASN A 59 4.49 -3.15 14.27
C ASN A 59 3.10 -2.54 14.05
N ASP A 60 2.85 -1.37 14.65
CA ASP A 60 1.57 -0.68 14.55
C ASP A 60 1.31 -0.23 13.10
N ILE A 61 2.31 0.39 12.46
CA ILE A 61 2.21 0.82 11.06
C ILE A 61 2.11 -0.41 10.13
N ALA A 62 2.98 -1.40 10.26
CA ALA A 62 2.95 -2.60 9.41
C ALA A 62 1.58 -3.33 9.44
N THR A 63 0.94 -3.38 10.61
CA THR A 63 -0.40 -4.00 10.73
C THR A 63 -1.49 -3.10 10.12
N GLU A 64 -1.33 -1.79 10.16
CA GLU A 64 -2.24 -0.86 9.47
C GLU A 64 -2.13 -1.01 7.95
N GLU A 65 -0.92 -1.18 7.40
CA GLU A 65 -0.70 -1.42 5.96
C GLU A 65 -1.37 -2.70 5.47
N LEU A 66 -1.47 -3.75 6.30
CA LEU A 66 -2.28 -4.92 5.94
C LEU A 66 -3.77 -4.58 5.81
N GLY A 67 -4.27 -3.63 6.59
CA GLY A 67 -5.63 -3.09 6.43
C GLY A 67 -5.78 -2.31 5.11
N HIS A 68 -4.74 -1.59 4.69
CA HIS A 68 -4.70 -0.90 3.39
C HIS A 68 -4.63 -1.90 2.22
N VAL A 69 -3.88 -3.00 2.35
CA VAL A 69 -3.91 -4.13 1.39
C VAL A 69 -5.34 -4.63 1.18
N GLU A 70 -6.11 -4.82 2.26
CA GLU A 70 -7.52 -5.23 2.20
C GLU A 70 -8.38 -4.19 1.47
N MET A 71 -8.15 -2.90 1.73
CA MET A 71 -8.86 -1.82 1.05
C MET A 71 -8.58 -1.81 -0.46
N ILE A 72 -7.31 -1.84 -0.86
CA ILE A 72 -6.93 -1.86 -2.29
C ILE A 72 -7.50 -3.09 -3.00
N GLY A 73 -7.38 -4.28 -2.40
CA GLY A 73 -7.98 -5.51 -2.93
C GLY A 73 -9.49 -5.39 -3.11
N THR A 74 -10.19 -4.77 -2.16
CA THR A 74 -11.63 -4.51 -2.23
C THR A 74 -11.97 -3.55 -3.38
N MET A 75 -11.21 -2.45 -3.55
CA MET A 75 -11.41 -1.52 -4.66
C MET A 75 -11.24 -2.21 -6.01
N VAL A 76 -10.15 -2.96 -6.21
CA VAL A 76 -9.90 -3.70 -7.45
C VAL A 76 -11.02 -4.70 -7.73
N SER A 77 -11.46 -5.45 -6.71
CA SER A 77 -12.57 -6.41 -6.82
C SER A 77 -13.87 -5.75 -7.26
N GLN A 78 -14.22 -4.58 -6.69
CA GLN A 78 -15.46 -3.87 -7.04
C GLN A 78 -15.35 -3.22 -8.43
N LEU A 79 -14.18 -2.68 -8.80
CA LEU A 79 -13.94 -2.07 -10.12
C LEU A 79 -13.96 -3.09 -11.28
N THR A 80 -13.64 -4.36 -11.00
CA THR A 80 -13.66 -5.45 -11.99
C THR A 80 -14.93 -6.30 -11.95
N LYS A 81 -15.88 -5.96 -11.10
CA LYS A 81 -17.10 -6.73 -10.92
C LYS A 81 -17.85 -6.94 -12.24
N ASP A 82 -18.26 -8.18 -12.48
CA ASP A 82 -19.03 -8.59 -13.67
C ASP A 82 -18.36 -8.26 -15.02
N ALA A 83 -17.03 -8.07 -15.04
CA ALA A 83 -16.30 -7.89 -16.28
C ALA A 83 -16.28 -9.17 -17.12
N THR A 84 -16.47 -9.04 -18.44
CA THR A 84 -16.27 -10.15 -19.37
C THR A 84 -14.80 -10.29 -19.74
N VAL A 85 -14.41 -11.43 -20.33
CA VAL A 85 -13.05 -11.66 -20.80
C VAL A 85 -12.66 -10.64 -21.86
N GLU A 86 -13.58 -10.35 -22.79
CA GLU A 86 -13.37 -9.38 -23.86
C GLU A 86 -13.13 -7.96 -23.32
N GLU A 87 -13.88 -7.58 -22.28
CA GLU A 87 -13.68 -6.29 -21.61
C GLU A 87 -12.31 -6.23 -20.90
N LEU A 88 -11.91 -7.32 -20.26
CA LEU A 88 -10.59 -7.41 -19.59
C LEU A 88 -9.45 -7.32 -20.62
N GLU A 89 -9.57 -8.01 -21.76
CA GLU A 89 -8.58 -7.91 -22.85
C GLU A 89 -8.50 -6.49 -23.39
N ALA A 90 -9.64 -5.86 -23.68
CA ALA A 90 -9.68 -4.49 -24.18
C ALA A 90 -9.06 -3.46 -23.19
N ALA A 91 -9.15 -3.72 -21.89
CA ALA A 91 -8.52 -2.92 -20.84
C ALA A 91 -7.03 -3.25 -20.61
N GLY A 92 -6.48 -4.22 -21.34
CA GLY A 92 -5.11 -4.69 -21.18
C GLY A 92 -4.89 -5.52 -19.91
N LEU A 93 -5.93 -6.19 -19.42
CA LEU A 93 -5.92 -7.11 -18.29
C LEU A 93 -6.01 -8.57 -18.72
N GLY A 94 -5.94 -8.88 -20.01
CA GLY A 94 -6.04 -10.23 -20.54
C GLY A 94 -4.98 -11.18 -19.99
N SER A 95 -3.71 -10.75 -19.96
CA SER A 95 -2.62 -11.55 -19.39
C SER A 95 -2.83 -11.83 -17.90
N TYR A 96 -3.23 -10.81 -17.14
CA TYR A 96 -3.57 -10.98 -15.73
C TYR A 96 -4.70 -12.00 -15.54
N PHE A 97 -5.76 -11.91 -16.35
CA PHE A 97 -6.88 -12.83 -16.29
C PHE A 97 -6.45 -14.27 -16.62
N ALA A 98 -5.57 -14.47 -17.60
CA ALA A 98 -5.08 -15.80 -17.98
C ALA A 98 -4.38 -16.50 -16.81
N ASP A 99 -3.57 -15.78 -16.03
CA ASP A 99 -2.81 -16.35 -14.92
C ASP A 99 -3.65 -16.42 -13.63
N HIS A 100 -4.54 -15.48 -13.38
CA HIS A 100 -5.20 -15.30 -12.08
C HIS A 100 -6.73 -15.32 -12.15
N GLY A 101 -7.34 -15.37 -13.32
CA GLY A 101 -8.79 -15.30 -13.50
C GLY A 101 -9.35 -14.02 -12.87
N LYS A 102 -10.37 -14.15 -12.05
CA LYS A 102 -10.96 -13.04 -11.28
C LYS A 102 -10.39 -12.90 -9.87
N GLY A 103 -9.32 -13.61 -9.54
CA GLY A 103 -8.62 -13.49 -8.27
C GLY A 103 -7.89 -12.16 -8.16
N ILE A 104 -7.76 -11.65 -6.93
CA ILE A 104 -6.94 -10.47 -6.67
C ILE A 104 -5.54 -10.94 -6.30
N TYR A 105 -4.60 -10.73 -7.21
CA TYR A 105 -3.21 -11.15 -7.06
C TYR A 105 -2.29 -9.93 -6.97
N PRO A 106 -1.29 -9.90 -6.05
CA PRO A 106 -0.46 -8.73 -5.84
C PRO A 106 0.54 -8.53 -6.99
N VAL A 107 0.17 -7.68 -7.92
CA VAL A 107 0.99 -7.23 -9.05
C VAL A 107 1.03 -5.70 -9.10
N ASP A 108 1.93 -5.13 -9.89
CA ASP A 108 1.87 -3.73 -10.26
C ASP A 108 0.94 -3.48 -11.48
N ALA A 109 0.81 -2.22 -11.90
CA ALA A 109 -0.02 -1.84 -13.05
C ALA A 109 0.48 -2.44 -14.40
N SER A 110 1.72 -2.90 -14.47
CA SER A 110 2.30 -3.55 -15.64
C SER A 110 2.19 -5.09 -15.59
N GLY A 111 1.63 -5.63 -14.51
CA GLY A 111 1.48 -7.07 -14.29
C GLY A 111 2.70 -7.74 -13.67
N VAL A 112 3.70 -6.98 -13.21
CA VAL A 112 4.87 -7.53 -12.51
C VAL A 112 4.46 -7.96 -11.10
N PRO A 113 4.66 -9.23 -10.72
CA PRO A 113 4.30 -9.73 -9.40
C PRO A 113 5.08 -9.06 -8.28
N PHE A 114 4.46 -8.98 -7.09
CA PHE A 114 5.16 -8.53 -5.88
C PHE A 114 6.46 -9.32 -5.68
N SER A 115 7.51 -8.61 -5.34
CA SER A 115 8.80 -9.19 -5.01
C SER A 115 9.41 -8.50 -3.79
N ALA A 116 9.89 -9.28 -2.82
CA ALA A 116 10.62 -8.77 -1.67
C ALA A 116 11.95 -8.07 -2.06
N ALA A 117 12.43 -8.25 -3.29
CA ALA A 117 13.62 -7.54 -3.80
C ALA A 117 13.41 -6.02 -3.96
N THR A 118 12.19 -5.54 -3.91
CA THR A 118 11.85 -4.12 -4.11
C THR A 118 11.84 -3.30 -2.82
N PHE A 119 11.86 -3.92 -1.65
CA PHE A 119 11.95 -3.19 -0.39
C PHE A 119 13.31 -3.37 0.29
N GLN A 120 13.67 -2.41 1.13
CA GLN A 120 14.95 -2.37 1.83
C GLN A 120 14.77 -2.69 3.32
N SER A 121 15.70 -3.46 3.87
CA SER A 121 15.85 -3.71 5.31
C SER A 121 17.31 -4.06 5.56
N THR A 122 18.07 -3.13 6.12
CA THR A 122 19.52 -3.24 6.28
C THR A 122 19.93 -3.63 7.69
N GLY A 123 19.05 -3.39 8.66
CA GLY A 123 19.35 -3.51 10.09
C GLY A 123 20.06 -2.29 10.70
N ASP A 124 20.39 -1.29 9.88
CA ASP A 124 20.79 0.03 10.33
C ASP A 124 19.55 0.88 10.59
N VAL A 125 19.32 1.24 11.83
CA VAL A 125 18.08 1.90 12.29
C VAL A 125 17.83 3.22 11.57
N LEU A 126 18.85 4.04 11.37
CA LEU A 126 18.68 5.36 10.75
C LEU A 126 18.53 5.25 9.22
N ALA A 127 19.22 4.28 8.60
CA ALA A 127 19.05 3.98 7.19
C ALA A 127 17.64 3.46 6.91
N ASP A 128 17.18 2.47 7.69
CA ASP A 128 15.87 1.85 7.53
C ASP A 128 14.75 2.88 7.74
N LEU A 129 14.77 3.68 8.80
CA LEU A 129 13.78 4.73 9.03
C LEU A 129 13.80 5.84 7.95
N SER A 130 14.98 6.12 7.34
CA SER A 130 15.07 7.08 6.23
C SER A 130 14.43 6.52 4.96
N GLU A 131 14.60 5.23 4.69
CA GLU A 131 13.93 4.53 3.59
C GLU A 131 12.41 4.45 3.82
N ASP A 132 11.97 4.19 5.07
CA ASP A 132 10.55 4.18 5.42
C ASP A 132 9.88 5.52 5.12
N MET A 133 10.52 6.62 5.56
CA MET A 133 10.05 7.97 5.22
C MET A 133 9.97 8.20 3.71
N ALA A 134 10.96 7.71 2.95
CA ALA A 134 10.96 7.81 1.49
C ALA A 134 9.86 6.92 0.87
N ALA A 135 9.62 5.73 1.42
CA ALA A 135 8.55 4.82 0.99
C ALA A 135 7.16 5.46 1.14
N GLU A 136 6.86 6.04 2.30
CA GLU A 136 5.61 6.75 2.55
C GLU A 136 5.40 7.92 1.57
N GLN A 137 6.45 8.68 1.27
CA GLN A 137 6.35 9.77 0.30
C GLN A 137 6.13 9.28 -1.14
N LYS A 138 6.69 8.13 -1.52
CA LYS A 138 6.47 7.51 -2.83
C LYS A 138 5.02 6.98 -2.93
N ALA A 139 4.52 6.31 -1.89
CA ALA A 139 3.14 5.84 -1.81
C ALA A 139 2.15 7.02 -1.88
N ARG A 140 2.36 8.06 -1.06
CA ARG A 140 1.57 9.30 -1.10
C ARG A 140 1.50 9.91 -2.50
N ALA A 141 2.64 10.02 -3.19
CA ALA A 141 2.70 10.57 -4.55
C ALA A 141 1.93 9.68 -5.54
N THR A 142 2.02 8.35 -5.41
CA THR A 142 1.26 7.41 -6.24
C THR A 142 -0.24 7.57 -6.01
N TYR A 143 -0.69 7.72 -4.77
CA TYR A 143 -2.09 8.01 -4.47
C TYR A 143 -2.56 9.32 -5.12
N GLU A 144 -1.76 10.38 -5.10
CA GLU A 144 -2.11 11.63 -5.77
C GLU A 144 -2.23 11.45 -7.30
N HIS A 145 -1.35 10.66 -7.92
CA HIS A 145 -1.47 10.34 -9.34
C HIS A 145 -2.77 9.56 -9.63
N LEU A 146 -3.12 8.58 -8.80
CA LEU A 146 -4.36 7.79 -8.94
C LEU A 146 -5.61 8.66 -8.76
N ILE A 147 -5.61 9.56 -7.78
CA ILE A 147 -6.71 10.53 -7.54
C ILE A 147 -6.90 11.42 -8.77
N ASN A 148 -5.80 11.92 -9.37
CA ASN A 148 -5.87 12.75 -10.56
C ASN A 148 -6.38 12.01 -11.81
N LEU A 149 -6.26 10.68 -11.85
CA LEU A 149 -6.78 9.82 -12.92
C LEU A 149 -8.24 9.40 -12.71
N ALA A 150 -8.69 9.39 -11.46
CA ALA A 150 -10.03 8.97 -11.08
C ALA A 150 -11.06 10.07 -11.38
N THR A 151 -12.27 9.64 -11.74
CA THR A 151 -13.41 10.55 -12.03
C THR A 151 -14.64 10.21 -11.19
N ASP A 152 -14.62 9.08 -10.48
CA ASP A 152 -15.71 8.61 -9.63
C ASP A 152 -15.40 8.89 -8.17
N GLU A 153 -16.27 9.61 -7.49
CA GLU A 153 -16.14 9.93 -6.06
C GLU A 153 -16.08 8.68 -5.17
N ASP A 154 -16.79 7.60 -5.56
CA ASP A 154 -16.72 6.33 -4.83
C ASP A 154 -15.31 5.70 -4.87
N VAL A 155 -14.47 6.10 -5.84
CA VAL A 155 -13.05 5.73 -5.96
C VAL A 155 -12.14 6.77 -5.30
N ILE A 156 -12.40 8.06 -5.50
CA ILE A 156 -11.58 9.17 -5.01
C ILE A 156 -11.53 9.17 -3.48
N GLN A 157 -12.67 9.01 -2.81
CA GLN A 157 -12.72 9.12 -1.35
C GLN A 157 -11.88 8.08 -0.60
N PRO A 158 -11.91 6.77 -0.93
CA PRO A 158 -10.99 5.80 -0.35
C PRO A 158 -9.51 6.12 -0.62
N LEU A 159 -9.17 6.59 -1.83
CA LEU A 159 -7.79 6.97 -2.17
C LEU A 159 -7.31 8.18 -1.37
N LEU A 160 -8.18 9.16 -1.11
CA LEU A 160 -7.88 10.31 -0.24
C LEU A 160 -7.62 9.87 1.19
N PHE A 161 -8.39 8.92 1.70
CA PHE A 161 -8.16 8.33 3.03
C PHE A 161 -6.79 7.68 3.10
N LEU A 162 -6.46 6.77 2.17
CA LEU A 162 -5.17 6.08 2.11
C LEU A 162 -4.02 7.09 2.01
N ARG A 163 -4.08 8.02 1.06
CA ARG A 163 -3.09 9.10 0.92
C ARG A 163 -2.85 9.85 2.24
N GLN A 164 -3.91 10.10 3.02
CA GLN A 164 -3.78 10.79 4.31
C GLN A 164 -3.05 9.91 5.34
N ARG A 165 -3.21 8.59 5.28
CA ARG A 165 -2.48 7.68 6.17
C ARG A 165 -0.97 7.71 5.90
N GLU A 166 -0.54 7.75 4.64
CA GLU A 166 0.89 7.91 4.28
C GLU A 166 1.53 9.16 4.89
N VAL A 167 0.77 10.26 4.96
CA VAL A 167 1.25 11.49 5.63
C VAL A 167 1.45 11.28 7.13
N VAL A 168 0.55 10.55 7.77
CA VAL A 168 0.64 10.23 9.20
C VAL A 168 1.80 9.28 9.48
N HIS A 169 1.96 8.22 8.68
CA HIS A 169 3.06 7.25 8.80
C HIS A 169 4.42 7.93 8.63
N TYR A 170 4.57 8.74 7.57
CA TYR A 170 5.77 9.55 7.36
C TYR A 170 6.14 10.38 8.60
N GLN A 171 5.17 11.07 9.20
CA GLN A 171 5.41 11.91 10.38
C GLN A 171 5.86 11.06 11.58
N ARG A 172 5.24 9.91 11.79
CA ARG A 172 5.59 8.99 12.88
C ARG A 172 7.02 8.43 12.72
N PHE A 173 7.41 8.01 11.51
CA PHE A 173 8.78 7.59 11.23
C PHE A 173 9.79 8.72 11.42
N LYS A 174 9.46 9.93 10.99
CA LYS A 174 10.30 11.13 11.18
C LYS A 174 10.53 11.43 12.66
N GLU A 175 9.50 11.36 13.48
CA GLU A 175 9.58 11.57 14.92
C GLU A 175 10.47 10.51 15.59
N LEU A 176 10.30 9.24 15.25
CA LEU A 176 11.13 8.16 15.77
C LEU A 176 12.60 8.31 15.34
N ARG A 177 12.84 8.62 14.06
CA ARG A 177 14.20 8.85 13.56
C ARG A 177 14.88 10.00 14.28
N ASN A 178 14.20 11.12 14.48
CA ASN A 178 14.74 12.28 15.20
C ASN A 178 15.04 11.92 16.66
N TYR A 179 14.17 11.17 17.32
CA TYR A 179 14.41 10.66 18.68
C TYR A 179 15.72 9.86 18.77
N TYR A 180 15.95 8.93 17.82
CA TYR A 180 17.19 8.14 17.82
C TYR A 180 18.45 8.98 17.54
N LEU A 181 18.35 9.97 16.65
CA LEU A 181 19.45 10.91 16.40
C LEU A 181 19.81 11.72 17.67
N GLU A 182 18.82 12.24 18.37
CA GLU A 182 19.03 12.99 19.62
C GLU A 182 19.66 12.12 20.72
N LYS A 183 19.26 10.87 20.80
CA LYS A 183 19.78 9.88 21.76
C LYS A 183 21.12 9.28 21.33
N LYS A 184 21.62 9.58 20.13
CA LYS A 184 22.82 8.97 19.53
C LYS A 184 22.75 7.44 19.47
N ILE A 185 21.57 6.93 19.19
CA ILE A 185 21.30 5.51 18.97
C ILE A 185 21.43 5.26 17.46
N ASN A 186 22.34 4.34 17.11
CA ASN A 186 22.57 3.94 15.72
C ASN A 186 22.11 2.49 15.52
#